data_f7198d50a2340514886a20f786dd0f3a
#
_entry.id   f7198d50a2340514886a20f786dd0f3a
#
_cell.length_a   1.000
_cell.length_b   1.000
_cell.length_c   1.000
_cell.angle_alpha   90.00
_cell.angle_beta   90.00
_cell.angle_gamma   90.00
#
_symmetry.space_group_name_H-M   'P 1'
#
loop_
_entity.id
_entity.type
_entity.pdbx_description
1 polymer ?
#
loop_
_entity_poly.entity_id
_entity_poly.type
_entity_poly.pdbx_seq_one_letter_code
_entity_poly.pdbx_strand_id
1 'polypeptide(L)'
;GEVMTDDMMDPTSSSAPSVATSDGAVVAQHASSSSAAERDAAMPPVPPVSQGVHAMCHRCGRWIGGYMVHAMGKAWHARCFTCAHCATPLEHVSFYEHEGEPYCHLDFHELFSRRCFYCQTPIVDERFVTVDAFGEPRTYHEAHFFCANCGDPFVEQKDGNTSVTEHSRPFYVHGRHAYCEACHRPRCQACKKVVGDEHIQALRAVWHPECFVCTRCGRPCQGATFVAPDGSPCDFDCYQAWVRGGRGGPAPPAFLA
;
A
#
# COMPACT_ATOMS: atom_id res chain seq x y z
N GLY A 1 7.10 45.32 -36.62
CA GLY A 1 8.44 45.08 -36.18
C GLY A 1 8.38 44.02 -35.10
N GLU A 2 8.71 42.78 -35.36
CA GLU A 2 9.93 42.03 -35.04
C GLU A 2 10.31 42.13 -33.58
N VAL A 3 10.61 41.10 -32.83
CA VAL A 3 11.50 39.97 -33.06
C VAL A 3 11.21 38.85 -32.03
N MET A 4 11.39 37.63 -32.48
CA MET A 4 11.61 36.38 -31.74
C MET A 4 12.62 36.49 -30.60
N THR A 5 12.44 35.68 -29.57
CA THR A 5 13.53 34.83 -29.05
C THR A 5 12.96 33.58 -28.39
N ASP A 6 13.39 32.46 -28.94
CA ASP A 6 13.52 31.14 -28.30
C ASP A 6 14.03 31.23 -26.88
N ASP A 7 13.50 30.39 -26.00
CA ASP A 7 14.33 29.80 -24.99
C ASP A 7 13.85 28.35 -24.70
N MET A 8 14.73 27.45 -25.07
CA MET A 8 14.66 26.04 -24.78
C MET A 8 14.83 25.81 -23.28
N MET A 9 13.92 25.10 -22.65
CA MET A 9 14.20 24.35 -21.44
C MET A 9 13.53 22.98 -21.51
N ASP A 10 14.38 22.02 -21.71
CA ASP A 10 14.16 20.61 -21.50
C ASP A 10 14.06 20.34 -19.98
N PRO A 11 13.09 19.61 -19.52
CA PRO A 11 13.28 18.80 -18.35
C PRO A 11 12.90 17.36 -18.65
N THR A 12 13.91 16.55 -18.90
CA THR A 12 13.80 15.10 -18.79
C THR A 12 13.49 14.73 -17.34
N SER A 13 12.23 14.66 -17.01
CA SER A 13 11.74 13.94 -15.86
C SER A 13 10.87 12.79 -16.37
N SER A 14 11.51 11.64 -16.52
CA SER A 14 10.87 10.40 -16.89
C SER A 14 10.09 9.86 -15.68
N SER A 15 8.88 10.37 -15.50
CA SER A 15 7.87 9.72 -14.69
C SER A 15 7.10 8.79 -15.62
N ALA A 16 7.27 7.51 -15.48
CA ALA A 16 6.42 6.54 -16.17
C ALA A 16 4.98 6.73 -15.68
N PRO A 17 4.00 6.92 -16.58
CA PRO A 17 2.62 7.11 -16.18
C PRO A 17 2.03 5.80 -15.67
N SER A 18 1.36 5.87 -14.52
CA SER A 18 0.44 4.82 -14.07
C SER A 18 -0.64 4.67 -15.14
N VAL A 19 -0.74 3.50 -15.74
CA VAL A 19 -1.77 3.23 -16.75
C VAL A 19 -3.10 3.06 -16.02
N ALA A 20 -3.90 4.12 -16.02
CA ALA A 20 -5.30 4.02 -15.63
C ALA A 20 -6.06 3.33 -16.76
N THR A 21 -6.66 2.19 -16.48
CA THR A 21 -7.65 1.60 -17.38
C THR A 21 -8.96 2.40 -17.28
N SER A 22 -9.80 2.35 -18.33
CA SER A 22 -11.02 3.14 -18.48
C SER A 22 -12.06 2.98 -17.35
N ASP A 23 -11.86 2.04 -16.42
CA ASP A 23 -12.73 1.77 -15.29
C ASP A 23 -12.15 2.18 -13.93
N GLY A 24 -11.08 2.98 -13.89
CA GLY A 24 -10.48 3.46 -12.63
C GLY A 24 -9.74 2.40 -11.82
N ALA A 25 -9.45 1.24 -12.40
CA ALA A 25 -8.61 0.23 -11.78
C ALA A 25 -7.13 0.64 -11.84
N VAL A 26 -6.42 0.48 -10.74
CA VAL A 26 -4.98 0.76 -10.63
C VAL A 26 -4.23 -0.55 -10.41
N VAL A 27 -3.06 -0.66 -11.02
CA VAL A 27 -2.18 -1.83 -10.86
C VAL A 27 -0.99 -1.43 -9.99
N ALA A 28 -0.66 -2.25 -9.00
CA ALA A 28 0.52 -2.03 -8.18
C ALA A 28 1.79 -2.28 -9.00
N GLN A 29 2.73 -1.36 -8.95
CA GLN A 29 4.04 -1.55 -9.58
C GLN A 29 5.00 -2.17 -8.57
N HIS A 30 5.60 -3.28 -8.94
CA HIS A 30 6.69 -3.88 -8.21
C HIS A 30 7.97 -3.08 -8.45
N ALA A 31 8.47 -2.44 -7.42
CA ALA A 31 9.79 -1.84 -7.46
C ALA A 31 10.82 -2.92 -7.10
N SER A 32 11.51 -3.44 -8.11
CA SER A 32 12.76 -4.16 -7.89
C SER A 32 13.85 -3.11 -7.75
N SER A 33 14.38 -2.93 -6.55
CA SER A 33 15.46 -1.98 -6.32
C SER A 33 16.78 -2.53 -6.82
N SER A 34 17.00 -2.49 -8.14
CA SER A 34 18.31 -2.82 -8.72
C SER A 34 19.42 -1.80 -8.42
N SER A 35 19.07 -0.63 -7.87
CA SER A 35 20.05 0.41 -7.50
C SER A 35 20.18 0.68 -6.00
N ALA A 36 19.28 0.17 -5.16
CA ALA A 36 19.38 0.26 -3.71
C ALA A 36 19.98 -1.02 -3.08
N ALA A 37 19.94 -2.15 -3.79
CA ALA A 37 20.47 -3.42 -3.29
C ALA A 37 21.97 -3.39 -2.98
N GLU A 38 22.75 -2.57 -3.68
CA GLU A 38 24.20 -2.43 -3.39
C GLU A 38 24.49 -1.66 -2.09
N ARG A 39 23.53 -0.91 -1.54
CA ARG A 39 23.73 -0.15 -0.30
C ARG A 39 23.20 -0.86 0.95
N ASP A 40 22.33 -1.84 0.79
CA ASP A 40 21.69 -2.57 1.89
C ASP A 40 22.26 -3.98 2.12
N ALA A 41 23.31 -4.38 1.40
CA ALA A 41 23.94 -5.66 1.59
C ALA A 41 24.72 -5.68 2.92
N ALA A 42 24.38 -6.63 3.79
CA ALA A 42 25.15 -6.84 5.02
C ALA A 42 26.57 -7.26 4.70
N MET A 43 27.53 -6.58 5.29
CA MET A 43 28.94 -6.98 5.17
C MET A 43 29.19 -8.27 5.95
N PRO A 44 29.97 -9.22 5.42
CA PRO A 44 30.30 -10.46 6.12
C PRO A 44 31.09 -10.19 7.41
N PRO A 45 31.12 -11.14 8.34
CA PRO A 45 31.97 -11.05 9.52
C PRO A 45 33.44 -10.85 9.12
N VAL A 46 34.11 -9.97 9.80
CA VAL A 46 35.51 -9.63 9.49
C VAL A 46 36.44 -10.75 9.95
N PRO A 47 37.29 -11.32 9.07
CA PRO A 47 38.26 -12.33 9.48
C PRO A 47 39.33 -11.74 10.41
N PRO A 48 39.88 -12.51 11.33
CA PRO A 48 40.99 -12.08 12.20
C PRO A 48 42.23 -11.76 11.34
N VAL A 49 42.81 -10.59 11.55
CA VAL A 49 44.00 -10.15 10.82
C VAL A 49 45.25 -10.47 11.59
N SER A 50 46.25 -11.00 10.87
CA SER A 50 47.53 -11.43 11.39
C SER A 50 48.35 -10.33 12.06
N GLN A 51 49.10 -10.74 13.07
CA GLN A 51 49.98 -9.94 13.94
C GLN A 51 51.00 -9.10 13.16
N GLY A 52 51.15 -7.85 13.53
CA GLY A 52 52.31 -7.06 13.17
C GLY A 52 52.10 -5.67 12.57
N VAL A 53 50.87 -5.22 12.33
CA VAL A 53 50.61 -3.88 11.82
C VAL A 53 50.11 -3.00 12.97
N HIS A 54 50.89 -1.98 13.32
CA HIS A 54 50.45 -0.98 14.28
C HIS A 54 49.55 0.03 13.58
N ALA A 55 48.28 0.09 13.96
CA ALA A 55 47.29 1.00 13.41
C ALA A 55 46.59 1.78 14.51
N MET A 56 46.07 2.94 14.17
CA MET A 56 45.21 3.73 15.06
C MET A 56 43.77 3.25 14.97
N CYS A 57 43.15 3.03 16.12
CA CYS A 57 41.73 2.67 16.16
C CYS A 57 40.86 3.84 15.71
N HIS A 58 40.00 3.61 14.73
CA HIS A 58 39.14 4.65 14.19
C HIS A 58 38.21 5.27 15.24
N ARG A 59 37.67 4.47 16.17
CA ARG A 59 36.73 4.95 17.18
C ARG A 59 37.39 5.72 18.33
N CYS A 60 38.44 5.18 18.92
CA CYS A 60 39.02 5.77 20.12
C CYS A 60 40.34 6.55 19.88
N GLY A 61 40.87 6.54 18.66
CA GLY A 61 42.11 7.23 18.31
C GLY A 61 43.38 6.72 19.00
N ARG A 62 43.35 5.54 19.65
CA ARG A 62 44.49 4.96 20.33
C ARG A 62 45.16 3.91 19.46
N TRP A 63 46.43 3.67 19.69
CA TRP A 63 47.18 2.61 19.03
C TRP A 63 46.60 1.22 19.35
N ILE A 64 46.53 0.37 18.33
CA ILE A 64 46.12 -1.02 18.47
C ILE A 64 47.40 -1.87 18.54
N GLY A 65 47.67 -2.40 19.72
CA GLY A 65 48.76 -3.36 19.96
C GLY A 65 48.22 -4.77 19.96
N GLY A 66 48.48 -5.54 18.90
CA GLY A 66 48.05 -6.92 18.79
C GLY A 66 46.84 -7.14 17.89
N TYR A 67 45.82 -7.85 18.36
CA TYR A 67 44.65 -8.19 17.58
C TYR A 67 43.81 -6.98 17.21
N MET A 68 43.52 -6.86 15.92
CA MET A 68 42.68 -5.75 15.38
C MET A 68 41.64 -6.28 14.43
N VAL A 69 40.54 -5.53 14.32
CA VAL A 69 39.47 -5.75 13.35
C VAL A 69 39.67 -4.74 12.21
N HIS A 70 39.68 -5.25 10.97
CA HIS A 70 39.66 -4.42 9.77
C HIS A 70 38.27 -4.46 9.17
N ALA A 71 37.59 -3.31 9.19
CA ALA A 71 36.28 -3.17 8.64
C ALA A 71 36.10 -1.78 8.03
N MET A 72 35.34 -1.68 6.93
CA MET A 72 35.04 -0.39 6.28
C MET A 72 36.32 0.41 5.88
N GLY A 73 37.39 -0.32 5.51
CA GLY A 73 38.70 0.30 5.20
C GLY A 73 39.42 0.91 6.39
N LYS A 74 39.00 0.65 7.64
CA LYS A 74 39.51 1.21 8.88
C LYS A 74 39.95 0.11 9.85
N ALA A 75 40.82 0.45 10.79
CA ALA A 75 41.28 -0.45 11.85
C ALA A 75 40.56 -0.14 13.18
N TRP A 76 40.21 -1.18 13.92
CA TRP A 76 39.44 -1.07 15.16
C TRP A 76 40.01 -2.01 16.22
N HIS A 77 39.99 -1.61 17.49
CA HIS A 77 40.08 -2.60 18.55
C HIS A 77 38.82 -3.49 18.49
N ALA A 78 38.90 -4.76 18.81
CA ALA A 78 37.74 -5.65 18.87
C ALA A 78 36.60 -5.10 19.72
N ARG A 79 36.94 -4.54 20.89
CA ARG A 79 35.96 -3.89 21.79
C ARG A 79 35.42 -2.55 21.29
N CYS A 80 36.06 -1.93 20.30
CA CYS A 80 35.63 -0.68 19.71
C CYS A 80 34.80 -0.86 18.44
N PHE A 81 34.84 -2.06 17.84
CA PHE A 81 34.02 -2.39 16.69
C PHE A 81 32.63 -2.86 17.16
N THR A 82 31.79 -1.88 17.44
CA THR A 82 30.44 -2.08 17.99
C THR A 82 29.43 -1.30 17.18
N CYS A 83 28.17 -1.74 17.20
CA CYS A 83 27.06 -0.98 16.61
C CYS A 83 27.02 0.45 17.14
N ALA A 84 26.86 1.42 16.26
CA ALA A 84 26.82 2.83 16.62
C ALA A 84 25.58 3.18 17.47
N HIS A 85 24.52 2.39 17.39
CA HIS A 85 23.27 2.62 18.12
C HIS A 85 23.20 1.88 19.45
N CYS A 86 23.30 0.53 19.43
CA CYS A 86 23.11 -0.28 20.63
C CYS A 86 24.43 -0.73 21.30
N ALA A 87 25.57 -0.38 20.73
CA ALA A 87 26.90 -0.77 21.21
C ALA A 87 27.19 -2.29 21.26
N THR A 88 26.35 -3.12 20.64
CA THR A 88 26.60 -4.56 20.50
C THR A 88 27.89 -4.81 19.70
N PRO A 89 28.78 -5.72 20.15
CA PRO A 89 29.99 -6.07 19.41
C PRO A 89 29.67 -6.67 18.03
N LEU A 90 30.40 -6.25 17.00
CA LEU A 90 30.16 -6.63 15.60
C LEU A 90 31.27 -7.53 15.03
N GLU A 91 32.24 -7.93 15.82
CA GLU A 91 33.43 -8.66 15.36
C GLU A 91 33.12 -9.97 14.62
N HIS A 92 32.09 -10.70 15.09
CA HIS A 92 31.74 -12.03 14.56
C HIS A 92 30.35 -12.11 13.93
N VAL A 93 29.74 -10.96 13.64
CA VAL A 93 28.41 -10.88 13.05
C VAL A 93 28.42 -10.02 11.79
N SER A 94 27.48 -10.25 10.90
CA SER A 94 27.27 -9.38 9.76
C SER A 94 26.83 -7.99 10.23
N PHE A 95 27.34 -6.97 9.59
CA PHE A 95 27.05 -5.59 9.91
C PHE A 95 26.71 -4.78 8.65
N TYR A 96 26.15 -3.62 8.84
CA TYR A 96 25.83 -2.64 7.80
C TYR A 96 26.61 -1.35 8.05
N GLU A 97 27.01 -0.69 6.97
CA GLU A 97 27.63 0.62 7.05
C GLU A 97 26.62 1.70 6.66
N HIS A 98 26.53 2.75 7.46
CA HIS A 98 25.78 3.94 7.13
C HIS A 98 26.54 5.19 7.60
N GLU A 99 26.81 6.10 6.67
CA GLU A 99 27.55 7.34 6.93
C GLU A 99 28.92 7.12 7.61
N GLY A 100 29.59 6.02 7.30
CA GLY A 100 30.90 5.68 7.83
C GLY A 100 30.92 5.07 9.23
N GLU A 101 29.75 4.75 9.80
CA GLU A 101 29.57 4.07 11.08
C GLU A 101 28.95 2.68 10.91
N PRO A 102 29.36 1.69 11.73
CA PRO A 102 28.85 0.33 11.65
C PRO A 102 27.56 0.16 12.49
N TYR A 103 26.62 -0.59 11.97
CA TYR A 103 25.35 -0.93 12.63
C TYR A 103 25.10 -2.44 12.62
N CYS A 104 24.46 -2.96 13.65
CA CYS A 104 23.95 -4.32 13.62
C CYS A 104 22.73 -4.40 12.69
N HIS A 105 22.36 -5.62 12.28
CA HIS A 105 21.23 -5.88 11.41
C HIS A 105 19.93 -5.22 11.91
N LEU A 106 19.62 -5.40 13.18
CA LEU A 106 18.36 -4.88 13.75
C LEU A 106 18.32 -3.36 13.72
N ASP A 107 19.37 -2.70 14.23
CA ASP A 107 19.38 -1.24 14.31
C ASP A 107 19.45 -0.58 12.93
N PHE A 108 20.20 -1.20 12.00
CA PHE A 108 20.24 -0.67 10.62
C PHE A 108 18.86 -0.66 9.99
N HIS A 109 18.17 -1.78 10.01
CA HIS A 109 16.84 -1.85 9.41
C HIS A 109 15.80 -1.04 10.17
N GLU A 110 15.87 -0.99 11.49
CA GLU A 110 14.95 -0.19 12.30
C GLU A 110 15.10 1.32 12.02
N LEU A 111 16.33 1.80 11.79
CA LEU A 111 16.62 3.22 11.61
C LEU A 111 16.54 3.67 10.16
N PHE A 112 16.96 2.84 9.19
CA PHE A 112 17.21 3.29 7.82
C PHE A 112 16.38 2.59 6.75
N SER A 113 15.76 1.42 7.04
CA SER A 113 14.93 0.74 6.06
C SER A 113 13.55 1.39 5.93
N ARG A 114 12.95 1.20 4.74
CA ARG A 114 11.57 1.61 4.50
C ARG A 114 10.62 0.86 5.44
N ARG A 115 9.58 1.53 5.89
CA ARG A 115 8.58 0.90 6.75
C ARG A 115 7.34 0.49 5.96
N CYS A 116 6.85 -0.69 6.25
CA CYS A 116 5.59 -1.14 5.71
C CYS A 116 4.44 -0.28 6.25
N PHE A 117 3.62 0.27 5.35
CA PHE A 117 2.49 1.10 5.74
C PHE A 117 1.45 0.37 6.61
N TYR A 118 1.30 -0.95 6.42
CA TYR A 118 0.33 -1.75 7.18
C TYR A 118 0.81 -2.10 8.60
N CYS A 119 1.97 -2.74 8.73
CA CYS A 119 2.45 -3.22 10.03
C CYS A 119 3.46 -2.30 10.71
N GLN A 120 3.92 -1.25 10.04
CA GLN A 120 4.90 -0.27 10.51
C GLN A 120 6.29 -0.85 10.84
N THR A 121 6.54 -2.13 10.53
CA THR A 121 7.87 -2.73 10.69
C THR A 121 8.77 -2.44 9.50
N PRO A 122 10.10 -2.47 9.68
CA PRO A 122 11.04 -2.31 8.59
C PRO A 122 10.84 -3.37 7.50
N ILE A 123 11.03 -2.99 6.25
CA ILE A 123 11.04 -3.90 5.12
C ILE A 123 12.48 -4.30 4.87
N VAL A 124 12.79 -5.54 5.19
CA VAL A 124 14.13 -6.15 5.04
C VAL A 124 14.22 -6.96 3.75
N ASP A 125 13.09 -7.45 3.27
CA ASP A 125 13.02 -8.27 2.06
C ASP A 125 13.36 -7.45 0.81
N GLU A 126 14.03 -8.07 -0.14
CA GLU A 126 14.34 -7.46 -1.45
C GLU A 126 13.08 -7.16 -2.26
N ARG A 127 11.99 -7.88 -1.98
CA ARG A 127 10.71 -7.73 -2.65
C ARG A 127 9.71 -6.99 -1.77
N PHE A 128 9.21 -5.91 -2.29
CA PHE A 128 8.19 -5.08 -1.66
C PHE A 128 7.31 -4.42 -2.72
N VAL A 129 6.17 -3.94 -2.30
CA VAL A 129 5.21 -3.26 -3.18
C VAL A 129 5.19 -1.77 -2.86
N THR A 130 5.36 -0.93 -3.87
CA THR A 130 5.14 0.52 -3.75
C THR A 130 3.89 0.91 -4.55
N VAL A 131 3.02 1.67 -3.93
CA VAL A 131 1.72 2.07 -4.49
C VAL A 131 1.56 3.58 -4.37
N ASP A 132 1.42 4.25 -5.51
CA ASP A 132 1.28 5.71 -5.60
C ASP A 132 -0.19 6.17 -5.67
N ALA A 133 -1.14 5.23 -5.75
CA ALA A 133 -2.54 5.50 -5.97
C ALA A 133 -3.28 6.17 -4.79
N PHE A 134 -2.60 6.36 -3.65
CA PHE A 134 -3.20 6.97 -2.45
C PHE A 134 -2.90 8.46 -2.28
N GLY A 135 -2.34 9.12 -3.30
CA GLY A 135 -1.90 10.51 -3.24
C GLY A 135 -0.46 10.67 -2.71
N GLU A 136 -0.01 9.76 -1.85
CA GLU A 136 1.38 9.63 -1.41
C GLU A 136 1.86 8.20 -1.64
N PRO A 137 3.11 8.00 -2.04
CA PRO A 137 3.66 6.66 -2.26
C PRO A 137 3.69 5.90 -0.92
N ARG A 138 3.13 4.70 -0.93
CA ARG A 138 3.11 3.80 0.24
C ARG A 138 3.83 2.52 -0.09
N THR A 139 4.64 2.06 0.83
CA THR A 139 5.41 0.81 0.68
C THR A 139 4.84 -0.26 1.59
N TYR A 140 4.78 -1.49 1.10
CA TYR A 140 4.23 -2.64 1.82
C TYR A 140 5.14 -3.86 1.64
N HIS A 141 5.21 -4.74 2.64
CA HIS A 141 5.61 -6.12 2.37
C HIS A 141 4.62 -6.72 1.37
N GLU A 142 5.05 -7.63 0.50
CA GLU A 142 4.16 -8.24 -0.49
C GLU A 142 2.89 -8.82 0.12
N ALA A 143 3.02 -9.55 1.23
CA ALA A 143 1.90 -10.15 1.94
C ALA A 143 0.97 -9.12 2.64
N HIS A 144 1.42 -7.89 2.80
CA HIS A 144 0.67 -6.84 3.49
C HIS A 144 -0.07 -5.88 2.55
N PHE A 145 0.00 -6.14 1.24
CA PHE A 145 -0.82 -5.41 0.27
C PHE A 145 -1.98 -6.30 -0.20
N PHE A 146 -3.12 -6.15 0.45
CA PHE A 146 -4.31 -6.98 0.27
C PHE A 146 -5.60 -6.17 0.28
N CYS A 147 -6.69 -6.78 -0.18
CA CYS A 147 -8.01 -6.19 -0.17
C CYS A 147 -8.52 -5.96 1.26
N ALA A 148 -8.88 -4.73 1.59
CA ALA A 148 -9.36 -4.37 2.93
C ALA A 148 -10.67 -5.06 3.36
N ASN A 149 -11.40 -5.68 2.42
CA ASN A 149 -12.67 -6.35 2.74
C ASN A 149 -12.56 -7.87 2.81
N CYS A 150 -11.89 -8.53 1.85
CA CYS A 150 -11.78 -9.99 1.81
C CYS A 150 -10.42 -10.53 2.28
N GLY A 151 -9.41 -9.67 2.40
CA GLY A 151 -8.07 -10.09 2.78
C GLY A 151 -7.24 -10.72 1.66
N ASP A 152 -7.79 -10.85 0.44
CA ASP A 152 -7.07 -11.44 -0.69
C ASP A 152 -5.87 -10.56 -1.06
N PRO A 153 -4.67 -11.13 -1.21
CA PRO A 153 -3.48 -10.38 -1.62
C PRO A 153 -3.60 -9.92 -3.08
N PHE A 154 -3.09 -8.73 -3.36
CA PHE A 154 -3.00 -8.23 -4.73
C PHE A 154 -1.77 -8.73 -5.48
N VAL A 155 -0.82 -9.28 -4.75
CA VAL A 155 0.41 -9.85 -5.29
C VAL A 155 0.36 -11.36 -5.10
N GLU A 156 0.49 -12.11 -6.19
CA GLU A 156 0.56 -13.57 -6.12
C GLU A 156 1.98 -14.00 -5.72
N GLN A 157 2.09 -14.70 -4.61
CA GLN A 157 3.34 -15.35 -4.22
C GLN A 157 3.52 -16.56 -5.12
N LYS A 158 4.46 -16.48 -6.06
CA LYS A 158 4.91 -17.65 -6.82
C LYS A 158 6.13 -18.26 -6.15
N ASP A 159 6.05 -19.57 -5.97
CA ASP A 159 7.13 -20.39 -5.46
C ASP A 159 8.42 -20.15 -6.26
N GLY A 160 9.34 -19.50 -5.60
CA GLY A 160 10.79 -19.68 -5.66
C GLY A 160 11.58 -19.42 -6.94
N ASN A 161 11.07 -19.08 -8.12
CA ASN A 161 11.95 -18.80 -9.26
C ASN A 161 11.33 -18.18 -10.53
N THR A 162 10.59 -17.11 -10.43
CA THR A 162 10.14 -16.40 -11.65
C THR A 162 10.23 -14.89 -11.43
N SER A 163 10.88 -14.22 -12.40
CA SER A 163 11.01 -12.76 -12.45
C SER A 163 9.66 -12.07 -12.25
N VAL A 164 9.65 -11.19 -11.27
CA VAL A 164 8.48 -10.48 -10.74
C VAL A 164 8.11 -9.31 -11.65
N THR A 165 7.47 -9.56 -12.78
CA THR A 165 7.07 -8.44 -13.65
C THR A 165 5.61 -8.40 -14.08
N GLU A 166 4.76 -9.39 -13.83
CA GLU A 166 3.48 -9.38 -14.54
C GLU A 166 2.19 -9.77 -13.80
N HIS A 167 2.19 -10.03 -12.49
CA HIS A 167 0.96 -10.55 -11.88
C HIS A 167 0.51 -9.80 -10.60
N SER A 168 0.40 -8.49 -10.67
CA SER A 168 -0.41 -7.77 -9.68
C SER A 168 -1.86 -7.71 -10.16
N ARG A 169 -2.79 -8.15 -9.31
CA ARG A 169 -4.22 -8.02 -9.60
C ARG A 169 -4.62 -6.54 -9.56
N PRO A 170 -5.54 -6.10 -10.43
CA PRO A 170 -6.06 -4.75 -10.38
C PRO A 170 -6.75 -4.49 -9.04
N PHE A 171 -6.59 -3.28 -8.53
CA PHE A 171 -7.23 -2.84 -7.31
C PHE A 171 -7.85 -1.45 -7.48
N TYR A 172 -8.80 -1.15 -6.63
CA TYR A 172 -9.52 0.11 -6.59
C TYR A 172 -9.29 0.78 -5.24
N VAL A 173 -9.09 2.09 -5.24
CA VAL A 173 -8.85 2.85 -4.01
C VAL A 173 -10.13 3.56 -3.55
N HIS A 174 -10.53 3.31 -2.32
CA HIS A 174 -11.55 4.07 -1.63
C HIS A 174 -11.01 4.64 -0.31
N GLY A 175 -10.87 5.94 -0.25
CA GLY A 175 -10.28 6.62 0.89
C GLY A 175 -8.83 6.20 1.08
N ARG A 176 -8.55 5.49 2.15
CA ARG A 176 -7.18 5.04 2.50
C ARG A 176 -6.93 3.55 2.27
N HIS A 177 -7.86 2.85 1.65
CA HIS A 177 -7.85 1.40 1.53
C HIS A 177 -7.93 0.95 0.07
N ALA A 178 -7.32 -0.21 -0.22
CA ALA A 178 -7.39 -0.88 -1.50
C ALA A 178 -8.45 -2.01 -1.46
N TYR A 179 -9.18 -2.17 -2.55
CA TYR A 179 -10.23 -3.19 -2.71
C TYR A 179 -10.04 -3.93 -4.01
N CYS A 180 -10.24 -5.25 -4.02
CA CYS A 180 -10.30 -6.01 -5.25
C CYS A 180 -11.59 -5.68 -6.02
N GLU A 181 -11.65 -6.04 -7.30
CA GLU A 181 -12.80 -5.76 -8.17
C GLU A 181 -14.12 -6.27 -7.57
N ALA A 182 -14.12 -7.50 -7.05
CA ALA A 182 -15.31 -8.09 -6.44
C ALA A 182 -15.80 -7.34 -5.18
N CYS A 183 -14.89 -6.74 -4.43
CA CYS A 183 -15.22 -5.99 -3.21
C CYS A 183 -15.46 -4.51 -3.47
N HIS A 184 -14.90 -3.97 -4.55
CA HIS A 184 -15.11 -2.60 -4.99
C HIS A 184 -16.48 -2.41 -5.63
N ARG A 185 -16.96 -3.40 -6.37
CA ARG A 185 -18.26 -3.32 -7.04
C ARG A 185 -19.38 -3.05 -6.04
N PRO A 186 -20.28 -2.11 -6.36
CA PRO A 186 -21.41 -1.80 -5.51
C PRO A 186 -22.28 -3.04 -5.30
N ARG A 187 -22.91 -3.13 -4.14
CA ARG A 187 -23.80 -4.25 -3.79
C ARG A 187 -25.23 -3.79 -3.76
N CYS A 188 -26.10 -4.60 -4.32
CA CYS A 188 -27.53 -4.36 -4.31
C CYS A 188 -28.05 -4.25 -2.86
N GLN A 189 -28.80 -3.21 -2.56
CA GLN A 189 -29.33 -2.99 -1.22
C GLN A 189 -30.30 -4.09 -0.77
N ALA A 190 -31.05 -4.69 -1.71
CA ALA A 190 -31.98 -5.77 -1.39
C ALA A 190 -31.29 -7.12 -1.16
N CYS A 191 -30.61 -7.64 -2.20
CA CYS A 191 -30.08 -9.02 -2.16
C CYS A 191 -28.61 -9.11 -1.71
N LYS A 192 -27.91 -7.97 -1.52
CA LYS A 192 -26.51 -7.85 -1.10
C LYS A 192 -25.50 -8.45 -2.09
N LYS A 193 -25.92 -8.93 -3.23
CA LYS A 193 -25.06 -9.44 -4.31
C LYS A 193 -24.44 -8.25 -5.08
N VAL A 194 -23.31 -8.51 -5.71
CA VAL A 194 -22.62 -7.51 -6.55
C VAL A 194 -23.50 -7.09 -7.71
N VAL A 195 -23.53 -5.81 -8.00
CA VAL A 195 -24.32 -5.23 -9.10
C VAL A 195 -23.42 -5.09 -10.33
N GLY A 196 -23.97 -5.43 -11.50
CA GLY A 196 -23.33 -5.26 -12.80
C GLY A 196 -23.45 -3.84 -13.34
N ASP A 197 -23.14 -3.68 -14.64
CA ASP A 197 -23.19 -2.39 -15.32
C ASP A 197 -24.61 -1.84 -15.41
N GLU A 198 -25.60 -2.72 -15.58
CA GLU A 198 -27.01 -2.33 -15.52
C GLU A 198 -27.50 -2.34 -14.08
N HIS A 199 -27.68 -1.16 -13.53
CA HIS A 199 -28.16 -1.00 -12.17
C HIS A 199 -29.03 0.27 -12.00
N ILE A 200 -29.83 0.28 -10.95
CA ILE A 200 -30.63 1.44 -10.56
C ILE A 200 -29.97 2.10 -9.37
N GLN A 201 -29.67 3.38 -9.49
CA GLN A 201 -29.25 4.23 -8.38
C GLN A 201 -30.49 4.99 -7.86
N ALA A 202 -30.96 4.58 -6.70
CA ALA A 202 -32.11 5.22 -6.06
C ALA A 202 -32.03 5.08 -4.54
N LEU A 203 -32.66 6.00 -3.81
CA LEU A 203 -32.74 5.98 -2.35
C LEU A 203 -31.36 5.92 -1.67
N ARG A 204 -30.37 6.62 -2.24
CA ARG A 204 -28.96 6.64 -1.82
C ARG A 204 -28.29 5.25 -1.79
N ALA A 205 -28.80 4.32 -2.59
CA ALA A 205 -28.30 2.96 -2.71
C ALA A 205 -28.35 2.49 -4.16
N VAL A 206 -27.72 1.32 -4.40
CA VAL A 206 -27.65 0.67 -5.71
C VAL A 206 -28.48 -0.60 -5.67
N TRP A 207 -29.19 -0.89 -6.76
CA TRP A 207 -30.13 -2.00 -6.85
C TRP A 207 -29.99 -2.69 -8.19
N HIS A 208 -30.17 -4.02 -8.23
CA HIS A 208 -30.45 -4.67 -9.51
C HIS A 208 -31.82 -4.22 -10.02
N PRO A 209 -32.05 -4.14 -11.34
CA PRO A 209 -33.36 -3.79 -11.90
C PRO A 209 -34.49 -4.68 -11.38
N GLU A 210 -34.25 -5.97 -11.24
CA GLU A 210 -35.19 -6.95 -10.71
C GLU A 210 -35.39 -6.88 -9.18
N CYS A 211 -34.47 -6.26 -8.47
CA CYS A 211 -34.54 -6.08 -7.02
C CYS A 211 -35.19 -4.76 -6.61
N PHE A 212 -35.34 -3.81 -7.54
CA PHE A 212 -35.95 -2.52 -7.27
C PHE A 212 -37.46 -2.59 -7.41
N VAL A 213 -38.07 -3.27 -6.49
CA VAL A 213 -39.52 -3.55 -6.47
C VAL A 213 -40.18 -2.97 -5.25
N CYS A 214 -41.44 -2.63 -5.35
CA CYS A 214 -42.25 -2.17 -4.22
C CYS A 214 -42.35 -3.29 -3.17
N THR A 215 -41.95 -3.00 -1.95
CA THR A 215 -41.97 -3.98 -0.84
C THR A 215 -43.39 -4.39 -0.44
N ARG A 216 -44.42 -3.66 -0.83
CA ARG A 216 -45.82 -3.97 -0.51
C ARG A 216 -46.52 -4.85 -1.56
N CYS A 217 -46.33 -4.57 -2.84
CA CYS A 217 -47.05 -5.29 -3.92
C CYS A 217 -46.13 -6.12 -4.82
N GLY A 218 -44.80 -6.02 -4.66
CA GLY A 218 -43.82 -6.75 -5.47
C GLY A 218 -43.66 -6.27 -6.91
N ARG A 219 -44.40 -5.24 -7.37
CA ARG A 219 -44.25 -4.68 -8.70
C ARG A 219 -42.98 -3.86 -8.82
N PRO A 220 -42.32 -3.85 -10.00
CA PRO A 220 -41.19 -2.95 -10.25
C PRO A 220 -41.56 -1.50 -9.99
N CYS A 221 -40.71 -0.77 -9.29
CA CYS A 221 -40.87 0.66 -9.09
C CYS A 221 -40.43 1.38 -10.35
N GLN A 222 -41.40 1.74 -11.21
CA GLN A 222 -41.19 2.54 -12.43
C GLN A 222 -41.70 3.97 -12.20
N GLY A 223 -40.90 4.95 -12.58
CA GLY A 223 -41.25 6.36 -12.40
C GLY A 223 -41.01 6.88 -10.98
N ALA A 224 -41.92 7.68 -10.46
CA ALA A 224 -41.77 8.26 -9.11
C ALA A 224 -41.79 7.14 -8.03
N THR A 225 -40.70 6.99 -7.35
CA THR A 225 -40.53 6.00 -6.27
C THR A 225 -40.50 6.70 -4.92
N PHE A 226 -41.27 6.17 -3.98
CA PHE A 226 -41.36 6.67 -2.62
C PHE A 226 -40.61 5.77 -1.65
N VAL A 227 -40.22 6.32 -0.52
CA VAL A 227 -39.51 5.58 0.51
C VAL A 227 -40.50 5.20 1.59
N ALA A 228 -40.58 3.92 1.89
CA ALA A 228 -41.29 3.46 3.08
C ALA A 228 -40.52 3.83 4.36
N PRO A 229 -41.16 3.81 5.56
CA PRO A 229 -40.48 4.19 6.82
C PRO A 229 -39.24 3.35 7.15
N ASP A 230 -39.15 2.14 6.61
CA ASP A 230 -37.99 1.24 6.75
C ASP A 230 -36.88 1.51 5.73
N GLY A 231 -37.02 2.55 4.91
CA GLY A 231 -36.03 2.87 3.87
C GLY A 231 -36.18 2.09 2.56
N SER A 232 -37.20 1.25 2.44
CA SER A 232 -37.42 0.41 1.25
C SER A 232 -38.23 1.13 0.15
N PRO A 233 -38.08 0.69 -1.12
CA PRO A 233 -38.83 1.31 -2.23
C PRO A 233 -40.33 0.99 -2.17
N CYS A 234 -41.12 1.99 -2.49
CA CYS A 234 -42.59 1.88 -2.54
C CYS A 234 -43.09 2.57 -3.81
N ASP A 235 -44.01 1.93 -4.54
CA ASP A 235 -44.66 2.56 -5.71
C ASP A 235 -45.72 3.60 -5.28
N PHE A 236 -46.10 4.43 -6.23
CA PHE A 236 -47.04 5.53 -6.00
C PHE A 236 -48.41 5.05 -5.48
N ASP A 237 -48.95 3.97 -6.01
CA ASP A 237 -50.29 3.48 -5.63
C ASP A 237 -50.28 2.95 -4.19
N CYS A 238 -49.24 2.19 -3.85
CA CYS A 238 -49.05 1.67 -2.50
C CYS A 238 -48.76 2.80 -1.48
N TYR A 239 -48.01 3.79 -1.88
CA TYR A 239 -47.78 4.99 -1.07
C TYR A 239 -49.07 5.77 -0.83
N GLN A 240 -49.86 6.05 -1.87
CA GLN A 240 -51.15 6.71 -1.73
C GLN A 240 -52.14 5.91 -0.86
N ALA A 241 -52.21 4.58 -1.04
CA ALA A 241 -53.04 3.71 -0.21
C ALA A 241 -52.64 3.78 1.25
N TRP A 242 -51.32 3.84 1.52
CA TRP A 242 -50.80 4.00 2.87
C TRP A 242 -51.14 5.34 3.49
N VAL A 243 -50.98 6.45 2.74
CA VAL A 243 -51.34 7.80 3.20
C VAL A 243 -52.84 7.94 3.46
N ARG A 244 -53.68 7.36 2.59
CA ARG A 244 -55.15 7.41 2.74
C ARG A 244 -55.71 6.50 3.83
N GLY A 245 -55.01 5.33 4.06
CA GLY A 245 -55.44 4.35 5.08
C GLY A 245 -54.98 4.65 6.51
N GLY A 246 -54.18 5.68 6.69
CA GLY A 246 -53.47 5.94 7.94
C GLY A 246 -54.25 6.73 8.96
N ARG A 247 -55.02 6.06 9.82
CA ARG A 247 -55.22 6.53 11.23
C ARG A 247 -54.18 5.81 12.10
N GLY A 248 -53.02 6.45 12.36
CA GLY A 248 -52.07 6.03 13.36
C GLY A 248 -50.72 5.46 12.92
N GLY A 249 -50.26 5.71 11.70
CA GLY A 249 -48.91 5.36 11.25
C GLY A 249 -47.93 6.52 11.39
N PRO A 250 -46.60 6.28 11.45
CA PRO A 250 -45.59 7.31 11.46
C PRO A 250 -45.69 8.21 10.24
N ALA A 251 -45.17 9.45 10.33
CA ALA A 251 -45.25 10.47 9.32
C ALA A 251 -44.80 10.01 7.92
N PRO A 252 -45.39 10.51 6.82
CA PRO A 252 -44.98 10.14 5.48
C PRO A 252 -43.51 10.49 5.23
N PRO A 253 -42.76 9.62 4.52
CA PRO A 253 -41.37 9.88 4.19
C PRO A 253 -41.25 11.13 3.30
N ALA A 254 -40.20 11.89 3.53
CA ALA A 254 -39.87 13.07 2.72
C ALA A 254 -39.53 12.66 1.29
N PHE A 255 -40.02 13.46 0.31
CA PHE A 255 -39.60 13.36 -1.08
C PHE A 255 -38.07 13.47 -1.17
N LEU A 256 -37.43 12.50 -1.81
CA LEU A 256 -36.08 12.63 -2.32
C LEU A 256 -36.17 12.78 -3.86
N ALA A 257 -36.02 14.02 -4.32
CA ALA A 257 -35.85 14.35 -5.74
C ALA A 257 -34.46 13.98 -6.20
#